data_bf7bcd854b5777623af2427c55b65328
#
_entry.id   bf7bcd854b5777623af2427c55b65328
#
_cell.length_a   1.000
_cell.length_b   1.000
_cell.length_c   1.000
_cell.angle_alpha   90.00
_cell.angle_beta   90.00
_cell.angle_gamma   90.00
#
_symmetry.space_group_name_H-M   'P 1'
#
loop_
_entity.id
_entity.type
_entity.pdbx_description
1 polymer ?
#
loop_
_entity_poly.entity_id
_entity_poly.type
_entity_poly.pdbx_seq_one_letter_code
_entity_poly.pdbx_strand_id
1 'polypeptide(L)'
;MREISVKLITEKVRDLCMKANTDLGEDVLQAFDRAMQEEESSLGVEILKELKENARIAKEENVPICQDTGFAVVFVELGQDVHLTGGNLTEGIQEGVRQGYRDGYLRKSICHPFTRANTGDNTPAIIHTEVVPGDKVKVTIAPKGGGSENMSRVTMLTPSDGVEGIKRFVVQRVKESGSNPCPPTIVGVGIGGTFEQAALLAKKSLLRSLGSRNPDPELDQLESEILTAINKLGIGPQGLGGRTTSLAVHILMMPCHIASFPLAVNIQCHAQRHKEAEI
;
A
#
# COMPACT_ATOMS: atom_id res chain seq x y z
N MET A 1 -30.84 -10.68 7.13
CA MET A 1 -29.80 -10.58 6.09
C MET A 1 -30.06 -9.33 5.28
N ARG A 2 -29.06 -8.50 5.10
CA ARG A 2 -29.15 -7.31 4.26
C ARG A 2 -28.78 -7.68 2.82
N GLU A 3 -29.63 -7.32 1.86
CA GLU A 3 -29.30 -7.54 0.44
C GLU A 3 -28.44 -6.39 -0.10
N ILE A 4 -27.34 -6.74 -0.75
CA ILE A 4 -26.44 -5.80 -1.43
C ILE A 4 -26.23 -6.28 -2.86
N SER A 5 -26.55 -5.40 -3.82
CA SER A 5 -26.36 -5.70 -5.23
C SER A 5 -24.87 -5.66 -5.60
N VAL A 6 -24.41 -6.68 -6.30
CA VAL A 6 -23.04 -6.72 -6.87
C VAL A 6 -22.82 -5.54 -7.85
N LYS A 7 -23.86 -5.07 -8.52
CA LYS A 7 -23.78 -3.87 -9.38
C LYS A 7 -23.34 -2.63 -8.58
N LEU A 8 -23.86 -2.43 -7.37
CA LEU A 8 -23.46 -1.32 -6.51
C LEU A 8 -21.98 -1.43 -6.11
N ILE A 9 -21.51 -2.66 -5.81
CA ILE A 9 -20.09 -2.91 -5.52
C ILE A 9 -19.23 -2.56 -6.75
N THR A 10 -19.65 -2.97 -7.96
CA THR A 10 -18.96 -2.63 -9.22
C THR A 10 -18.81 -1.12 -9.40
N GLU A 11 -19.88 -0.37 -9.19
CA GLU A 11 -19.88 1.09 -9.32
C GLU A 11 -18.92 1.74 -8.29
N LYS A 12 -18.95 1.26 -7.04
CA LYS A 12 -18.03 1.76 -5.99
C LYS A 12 -16.59 1.44 -6.31
N VAL A 13 -16.28 0.23 -6.75
CA VAL A 13 -14.91 -0.17 -7.15
C VAL A 13 -14.40 0.71 -8.30
N ARG A 14 -15.23 0.96 -9.33
CA ARG A 14 -14.90 1.89 -10.42
C ARG A 14 -14.50 3.27 -9.88
N ASP A 15 -15.33 3.86 -9.05
CA ASP A 15 -15.11 5.21 -8.52
C ASP A 15 -13.86 5.26 -7.62
N LEU A 16 -13.66 4.24 -6.79
CA LEU A 16 -12.48 4.12 -5.93
C LEU A 16 -11.17 3.98 -6.73
N CYS A 17 -11.18 3.23 -7.84
CA CYS A 17 -10.00 3.11 -8.72
C CYS A 17 -9.57 4.48 -9.27
N MET A 18 -10.51 5.28 -9.73
CA MET A 18 -10.23 6.63 -10.23
C MET A 18 -9.76 7.54 -9.10
N LYS A 19 -10.52 7.63 -8.01
CA LYS A 19 -10.23 8.51 -6.89
C LYS A 19 -8.88 8.18 -6.23
N ALA A 20 -8.54 6.90 -6.07
CA ALA A 20 -7.27 6.52 -5.49
C ALA A 20 -6.06 6.95 -6.35
N ASN A 21 -6.23 7.11 -7.66
CA ASN A 21 -5.14 7.53 -8.55
C ASN A 21 -5.03 9.04 -8.76
N THR A 22 -6.02 9.83 -8.33
CA THR A 22 -6.05 11.29 -8.53
C THR A 22 -5.99 12.08 -7.24
N ASP A 23 -6.30 11.48 -6.08
CA ASP A 23 -6.40 12.18 -4.81
C ASP A 23 -5.63 11.44 -3.71
N LEU A 24 -4.50 11.99 -3.26
CA LEU A 24 -3.80 11.50 -2.07
C LEU A 24 -4.62 11.78 -0.81
N GLY A 25 -4.40 10.97 0.23
CA GLY A 25 -4.96 11.22 1.56
C GLY A 25 -4.37 12.47 2.21
N GLU A 26 -5.16 13.13 3.04
CA GLU A 26 -4.69 14.27 3.83
C GLU A 26 -3.52 13.90 4.75
N ASP A 27 -3.50 12.67 5.26
CA ASP A 27 -2.43 12.11 6.07
C ASP A 27 -1.08 12.08 5.34
N VAL A 28 -1.10 11.80 4.03
CA VAL A 28 0.10 11.83 3.17
C VAL A 28 0.60 13.27 2.97
N LEU A 29 -0.31 14.21 2.71
CA LEU A 29 0.04 15.62 2.54
C LEU A 29 0.64 16.21 3.82
N GLN A 30 0.06 15.89 4.97
CA GLN A 30 0.61 16.27 6.29
C GLN A 30 1.95 15.57 6.58
N ALA A 31 2.16 14.35 6.10
CA ALA A 31 3.45 13.68 6.23
C ALA A 31 4.53 14.39 5.39
N PHE A 32 4.20 14.88 4.19
CA PHE A 32 5.12 15.73 3.41
C PHE A 32 5.43 17.04 4.14
N ASP A 33 4.44 17.68 4.78
CA ASP A 33 4.67 18.92 5.53
C ASP A 33 5.63 18.70 6.72
N ARG A 34 5.45 17.62 7.47
CA ARG A 34 6.41 17.24 8.53
C ARG A 34 7.79 16.92 7.97
N ALA A 35 7.84 16.16 6.89
CA ALA A 35 9.10 15.79 6.23
C ALA A 35 9.88 17.03 5.77
N MET A 36 9.22 18.05 5.20
CA MET A 36 9.87 19.30 4.79
C MET A 36 10.45 20.08 5.97
N GLN A 37 9.86 19.98 7.17
CA GLN A 37 10.39 20.64 8.38
C GLN A 37 11.61 19.90 8.96
N GLU A 38 11.72 18.60 8.74
CA GLU A 38 12.77 17.73 9.29
C GLU A 38 13.92 17.48 8.32
N GLU A 39 13.71 17.75 7.01
CA GLU A 39 14.70 17.52 5.96
C GLU A 39 15.85 18.52 6.04
N GLU A 40 17.06 18.00 6.00
CA GLU A 40 18.30 18.79 6.13
C GLU A 40 18.87 19.19 4.75
N SER A 41 18.48 18.48 3.69
CA SER A 41 18.90 18.76 2.32
C SER A 41 17.98 19.79 1.68
N SER A 42 18.53 20.90 1.20
CA SER A 42 17.76 21.90 0.44
C SER A 42 17.13 21.30 -0.82
N LEU A 43 17.85 20.40 -1.51
CA LEU A 43 17.32 19.66 -2.65
C LEU A 43 16.18 18.71 -2.21
N GLY A 44 16.34 18.03 -1.06
CA GLY A 44 15.30 17.17 -0.51
C GLY A 44 14.01 17.93 -0.20
N VAL A 45 14.12 19.13 0.39
CA VAL A 45 12.98 20.02 0.63
C VAL A 45 12.30 20.44 -0.68
N GLU A 46 13.07 20.78 -1.71
CA GLU A 46 12.52 21.16 -3.02
C GLU A 46 11.74 20.02 -3.65
N ILE A 47 12.30 18.81 -3.63
CA ILE A 47 11.63 17.59 -4.13
C ILE A 47 10.31 17.34 -3.38
N LEU A 48 10.29 17.46 -2.05
CA LEU A 48 9.07 17.27 -1.27
C LEU A 48 7.99 18.30 -1.63
N LYS A 49 8.36 19.54 -1.94
CA LYS A 49 7.43 20.56 -2.46
C LYS A 49 6.88 20.18 -3.82
N GLU A 50 7.73 19.69 -4.73
CA GLU A 50 7.29 19.22 -6.06
C GLU A 50 6.34 18.04 -5.95
N LEU A 51 6.59 17.09 -5.06
CA LEU A 51 5.69 15.96 -4.81
C LEU A 51 4.32 16.41 -4.29
N LYS A 52 4.30 17.40 -3.41
CA LYS A 52 3.06 17.99 -2.89
C LYS A 52 2.31 18.78 -3.97
N GLU A 53 3.02 19.54 -4.80
CA GLU A 53 2.45 20.26 -5.93
C GLU A 53 1.88 19.28 -6.97
N ASN A 54 2.59 18.20 -7.29
CA ASN A 54 2.08 17.16 -8.16
C ASN A 54 0.76 16.55 -7.64
N ALA A 55 0.66 16.31 -6.34
CA ALA A 55 -0.57 15.81 -5.73
C ALA A 55 -1.73 16.82 -5.84
N ARG A 56 -1.43 18.13 -5.70
CA ARG A 56 -2.43 19.21 -5.88
C ARG A 56 -2.94 19.24 -7.33
N ILE A 57 -2.04 19.24 -8.31
CA ILE A 57 -2.39 19.24 -9.75
C ILE A 57 -3.24 18.01 -10.07
N ALA A 58 -2.82 16.82 -9.62
CA ALA A 58 -3.55 15.59 -9.88
C ALA A 58 -5.00 15.65 -9.39
N LYS A 59 -5.22 16.22 -8.20
CA LYS A 59 -6.55 16.37 -7.61
C LYS A 59 -7.40 17.42 -8.32
N GLU A 60 -6.83 18.60 -8.60
CA GLU A 60 -7.55 19.71 -9.21
C GLU A 60 -7.90 19.46 -10.68
N GLU A 61 -6.99 18.86 -11.43
CA GLU A 61 -7.16 18.58 -12.85
C GLU A 61 -7.74 17.18 -13.12
N ASN A 62 -7.95 16.39 -12.06
CA ASN A 62 -8.44 15.01 -12.12
C ASN A 62 -7.60 14.12 -13.07
N VAL A 63 -6.27 14.26 -12.96
CA VAL A 63 -5.30 13.45 -13.71
C VAL A 63 -4.53 12.52 -12.79
N PRO A 64 -4.02 11.37 -13.28
CA PRO A 64 -3.26 10.45 -12.43
C PRO A 64 -2.00 11.08 -11.83
N ILE A 65 -1.77 10.84 -10.54
CA ILE A 65 -0.59 11.32 -9.79
C ILE A 65 0.72 10.83 -10.40
N CYS A 66 0.70 9.64 -11.01
CA CYS A 66 1.87 8.96 -11.55
C CYS A 66 1.49 8.22 -12.83
N GLN A 67 2.47 8.05 -13.75
CA GLN A 67 2.31 7.22 -14.94
C GLN A 67 2.09 5.74 -14.60
N ASP A 68 2.60 5.26 -13.46
CA ASP A 68 2.31 3.93 -12.94
C ASP A 68 1.08 3.99 -12.03
N THR A 69 -0.08 3.77 -12.61
CA THR A 69 -1.34 3.67 -11.87
C THR A 69 -1.53 2.31 -11.21
N GLY A 70 -0.53 1.43 -11.34
CA GLY A 70 -0.42 0.15 -10.66
C GLY A 70 -1.43 -0.89 -11.09
N PHE A 71 -1.43 -2.01 -10.41
CA PHE A 71 -2.56 -2.94 -10.43
C PHE A 71 -3.40 -2.77 -9.17
N ALA A 72 -4.70 -3.02 -9.30
CA ALA A 72 -5.64 -2.86 -8.19
C ALA A 72 -5.47 -4.02 -7.20
N VAL A 73 -5.07 -3.70 -5.96
CA VAL A 73 -5.22 -4.59 -4.81
C VAL A 73 -6.49 -4.20 -4.10
N VAL A 74 -7.39 -5.15 -3.92
CA VAL A 74 -8.73 -4.95 -3.37
C VAL A 74 -8.86 -5.73 -2.08
N PHE A 75 -9.14 -5.04 -0.99
CA PHE A 75 -9.49 -5.67 0.28
C PHE A 75 -11.00 -5.52 0.47
N VAL A 76 -11.66 -6.64 0.76
CA VAL A 76 -13.10 -6.71 1.00
C VAL A 76 -13.35 -7.26 2.40
N GLU A 77 -13.98 -6.45 3.24
CA GLU A 77 -14.57 -6.92 4.48
C GLU A 77 -16.05 -7.17 4.21
N LEU A 78 -16.42 -8.45 4.16
CA LEU A 78 -17.79 -8.89 3.86
C LEU A 78 -18.50 -9.24 5.15
N GLY A 79 -19.52 -8.47 5.51
CA GLY A 79 -20.37 -8.78 6.68
C GLY A 79 -21.06 -10.14 6.53
N GLN A 80 -21.00 -10.94 7.57
CA GLN A 80 -21.57 -12.31 7.54
C GLN A 80 -23.11 -12.35 7.36
N ASP A 81 -23.80 -11.23 7.63
CA ASP A 81 -25.25 -11.07 7.47
C ASP A 81 -25.62 -10.43 6.13
N VAL A 82 -24.67 -10.28 5.22
CA VAL A 82 -24.89 -9.78 3.86
C VAL A 82 -25.32 -10.93 2.94
N HIS A 83 -26.35 -10.67 2.14
CA HIS A 83 -26.71 -11.49 0.99
C HIS A 83 -26.41 -10.73 -0.30
N LEU A 84 -25.45 -11.24 -1.07
CA LEU A 84 -25.07 -10.64 -2.35
C LEU A 84 -26.05 -11.07 -3.44
N THR A 85 -26.57 -10.10 -4.18
CA THR A 85 -27.56 -10.33 -5.25
C THR A 85 -27.07 -9.78 -6.59
N GLY A 86 -27.60 -10.31 -7.68
CA GLY A 86 -27.38 -9.77 -9.03
C GLY A 86 -26.03 -10.08 -9.65
N GLY A 87 -25.28 -11.08 -9.14
CA GLY A 87 -24.03 -11.52 -9.75
C GLY A 87 -23.02 -12.13 -8.78
N ASN A 88 -21.84 -12.42 -9.31
CA ASN A 88 -20.69 -12.93 -8.53
C ASN A 88 -19.84 -11.75 -8.03
N LEU A 89 -19.44 -11.76 -6.76
CA LEU A 89 -18.66 -10.69 -6.14
C LEU A 89 -17.33 -10.44 -6.86
N THR A 90 -16.58 -11.51 -7.13
CA THR A 90 -15.28 -11.43 -7.79
C THR A 90 -15.41 -10.79 -9.18
N GLU A 91 -16.38 -11.25 -9.97
CA GLU A 91 -16.63 -10.69 -11.31
C GLU A 91 -17.09 -9.22 -11.25
N GLY A 92 -17.91 -8.87 -10.27
CA GLY A 92 -18.34 -7.50 -10.06
C GLY A 92 -17.17 -6.56 -9.72
N ILE A 93 -16.23 -7.02 -8.89
CA ILE A 93 -15.01 -6.28 -8.58
C ILE A 93 -14.12 -6.16 -9.81
N GLN A 94 -13.89 -7.25 -10.58
CA GLN A 94 -13.12 -7.21 -11.82
C GLN A 94 -13.71 -6.22 -12.81
N GLU A 95 -15.03 -6.23 -12.99
CA GLU A 95 -15.71 -5.29 -13.86
C GLU A 95 -15.58 -3.84 -13.38
N GLY A 96 -15.66 -3.58 -12.08
CA GLY A 96 -15.42 -2.26 -11.50
C GLY A 96 -14.01 -1.75 -11.77
N VAL A 97 -12.99 -2.61 -11.64
CA VAL A 97 -11.59 -2.28 -12.00
C VAL A 97 -11.48 -1.97 -13.49
N ARG A 98 -12.05 -2.81 -14.35
CA ARG A 98 -12.04 -2.62 -15.82
C ARG A 98 -12.64 -1.26 -16.20
N GLN A 99 -13.80 -0.93 -15.64
CA GLN A 99 -14.45 0.36 -15.85
C GLN A 99 -13.62 1.52 -15.30
N GLY A 100 -13.12 1.42 -14.07
CA GLY A 100 -12.34 2.49 -13.44
C GLY A 100 -11.04 2.81 -14.18
N TYR A 101 -10.34 1.79 -14.67
CA TYR A 101 -9.12 2.00 -15.45
C TYR A 101 -9.39 2.49 -16.88
N ARG A 102 -10.55 2.20 -17.45
CA ARG A 102 -10.99 2.77 -18.72
C ARG A 102 -11.43 4.22 -18.57
N ASP A 103 -12.37 4.48 -17.65
CA ASP A 103 -13.05 5.76 -17.51
C ASP A 103 -12.14 6.83 -16.89
N GLY A 104 -11.20 6.42 -16.03
CA GLY A 104 -10.17 7.28 -15.43
C GLY A 104 -8.92 7.45 -16.31
N TYR A 105 -8.90 6.93 -17.54
CA TYR A 105 -7.72 6.96 -18.43
C TYR A 105 -6.46 6.42 -17.78
N LEU A 106 -6.60 5.46 -16.85
CA LEU A 106 -5.50 4.88 -16.10
C LEU A 106 -4.71 3.89 -16.97
N ARG A 107 -3.40 3.81 -16.72
CA ARG A 107 -2.53 2.88 -17.45
C ARG A 107 -2.88 1.43 -17.12
N LYS A 108 -3.10 0.60 -18.16
CA LYS A 108 -3.29 -0.84 -18.03
C LYS A 108 -1.92 -1.50 -17.93
N SER A 109 -1.58 -2.03 -16.76
CA SER A 109 -0.22 -2.53 -16.46
C SER A 109 -0.16 -4.06 -16.34
N ILE A 110 -1.32 -4.75 -16.36
CA ILE A 110 -1.38 -6.20 -16.20
C ILE A 110 -1.03 -6.90 -17.52
N CYS A 111 -0.12 -7.86 -17.43
CA CYS A 111 0.33 -8.61 -18.59
C CYS A 111 0.63 -10.08 -18.25
N HIS A 112 0.63 -10.91 -19.27
CA HIS A 112 1.06 -12.31 -19.14
C HIS A 112 2.55 -12.38 -18.72
N PRO A 113 2.94 -13.16 -17.71
CA PRO A 113 4.29 -13.11 -17.13
C PRO A 113 5.40 -13.52 -18.12
N PHE A 114 5.14 -14.43 -19.05
CA PHE A 114 6.14 -14.88 -20.02
C PHE A 114 6.07 -14.11 -21.33
N THR A 115 4.89 -14.04 -21.96
CA THR A 115 4.74 -13.40 -23.29
C THR A 115 4.74 -11.88 -23.23
N ARG A 116 4.51 -11.31 -22.05
CA ARG A 116 4.32 -9.87 -21.80
C ARG A 116 3.13 -9.25 -22.54
N ALA A 117 2.25 -10.08 -23.10
CA ALA A 117 1.02 -9.60 -23.70
C ALA A 117 0.14 -8.93 -22.64
N ASN A 118 -0.23 -7.66 -22.87
CA ASN A 118 -1.08 -6.90 -21.96
C ASN A 118 -2.52 -7.38 -22.02
N THR A 119 -3.21 -7.41 -20.88
CA THR A 119 -4.62 -7.81 -20.81
C THR A 119 -5.57 -6.76 -21.41
N GLY A 120 -5.13 -5.51 -21.52
CA GLY A 120 -5.87 -4.41 -22.13
C GLY A 120 -6.88 -3.70 -21.21
N ASP A 121 -7.15 -4.27 -20.04
CA ASP A 121 -8.20 -3.77 -19.11
C ASP A 121 -7.77 -3.67 -17.64
N ASN A 122 -6.51 -3.95 -17.36
CA ASN A 122 -5.89 -3.98 -16.02
C ASN A 122 -6.49 -5.02 -15.06
N THR A 123 -7.05 -6.10 -15.60
CA THR A 123 -7.49 -7.26 -14.83
C THR A 123 -6.57 -8.48 -15.11
N PRO A 124 -6.51 -9.47 -14.19
CA PRO A 124 -7.26 -9.55 -12.93
C PRO A 124 -6.72 -8.62 -11.85
N ALA A 125 -7.62 -8.07 -11.04
CA ALA A 125 -7.28 -7.46 -9.76
C ALA A 125 -6.85 -8.52 -8.75
N ILE A 126 -6.05 -8.11 -7.75
CA ILE A 126 -5.70 -8.97 -6.61
C ILE A 126 -6.73 -8.73 -5.51
N ILE A 127 -7.57 -9.72 -5.22
CA ILE A 127 -8.71 -9.59 -4.31
C ILE A 127 -8.45 -10.42 -3.05
N HIS A 128 -8.51 -9.77 -1.90
CA HIS A 128 -8.48 -10.39 -0.57
C HIS A 128 -9.82 -10.17 0.10
N THR A 129 -10.54 -11.24 0.43
CA THR A 129 -11.84 -11.18 1.09
C THR A 129 -11.74 -11.76 2.48
N GLU A 130 -12.24 -11.02 3.47
CA GLU A 130 -12.37 -11.42 4.86
C GLU A 130 -13.85 -11.34 5.26
N VAL A 131 -14.36 -12.37 5.90
CA VAL A 131 -15.72 -12.36 6.46
C VAL A 131 -15.65 -11.80 7.87
N VAL A 132 -16.44 -10.76 8.13
CA VAL A 132 -16.48 -10.04 9.41
C VAL A 132 -17.89 -10.03 9.98
N PRO A 133 -18.08 -9.81 11.29
CA PRO A 133 -19.41 -9.61 11.86
C PRO A 133 -20.14 -8.41 11.24
N GLY A 134 -21.46 -8.49 11.11
CA GLY A 134 -22.31 -7.38 10.66
C GLY A 134 -22.90 -7.57 9.26
N ASP A 135 -23.51 -6.52 8.75
CA ASP A 135 -24.34 -6.51 7.53
C ASP A 135 -23.88 -5.48 6.49
N LYS A 136 -22.61 -5.07 6.56
CA LYS A 136 -22.00 -4.11 5.63
C LYS A 136 -20.92 -4.77 4.78
N VAL A 137 -20.63 -4.17 3.64
CA VAL A 137 -19.47 -4.50 2.82
C VAL A 137 -18.56 -3.30 2.78
N LYS A 138 -17.32 -3.46 3.27
CA LYS A 138 -16.29 -2.45 3.11
C LYS A 138 -15.33 -2.88 2.00
N VAL A 139 -15.10 -2.00 1.05
CA VAL A 139 -14.15 -2.21 -0.05
C VAL A 139 -13.06 -1.16 0.01
N THR A 140 -11.81 -1.60 0.07
CA THR A 140 -10.63 -0.74 -0.02
C THR A 140 -9.85 -1.05 -1.29
N ILE A 141 -9.59 -0.05 -2.10
CA ILE A 141 -8.75 -0.14 -3.30
C ILE A 141 -7.40 0.50 -3.00
N ALA A 142 -6.33 -0.28 -3.19
CA ALA A 142 -4.95 0.17 -3.04
C ALA A 142 -4.18 -0.09 -4.35
N PRO A 143 -4.07 0.91 -5.24
CA PRO A 143 -3.24 0.79 -6.43
C PRO A 143 -1.78 0.59 -6.06
N LYS A 144 -1.17 -0.48 -6.57
CA LYS A 144 0.21 -0.87 -6.23
C LYS A 144 1.11 -0.82 -7.46
N GLY A 145 2.00 0.17 -7.47
CA GLY A 145 2.95 0.36 -8.56
C GLY A 145 4.05 -0.71 -8.59
N GLY A 146 4.49 -1.09 -9.78
CA GLY A 146 5.49 -2.14 -10.00
C GLY A 146 6.87 -1.81 -9.45
N GLY A 147 7.31 -0.56 -9.53
CA GLY A 147 8.62 -0.13 -9.03
C GLY A 147 8.81 -0.42 -7.54
N SER A 148 7.83 -0.03 -6.73
CA SER A 148 7.87 -0.29 -5.30
C SER A 148 7.54 -1.74 -4.93
N GLU A 149 6.65 -2.42 -5.67
CA GLU A 149 6.34 -3.84 -5.42
C GLU A 149 7.56 -4.73 -5.65
N ASN A 150 8.36 -4.46 -6.68
CA ASN A 150 9.58 -5.21 -6.97
C ASN A 150 10.63 -5.14 -5.85
N MET A 151 10.55 -4.12 -5.00
CA MET A 151 11.47 -3.95 -3.87
C MET A 151 11.01 -4.69 -2.61
N SER A 152 9.83 -5.29 -2.62
CA SER A 152 9.31 -6.08 -1.51
C SER A 152 10.02 -7.43 -1.38
N ARG A 153 10.05 -8.00 -0.16
CA ARG A 153 10.66 -9.32 0.11
C ARG A 153 9.93 -10.02 1.24
N VAL A 154 9.91 -11.34 1.14
CA VAL A 154 9.51 -12.24 2.22
C VAL A 154 10.69 -13.14 2.56
N THR A 155 10.83 -13.48 3.83
CA THR A 155 11.88 -14.37 4.33
C THR A 155 11.37 -15.20 5.50
N MET A 156 12.09 -16.28 5.79
CA MET A 156 11.91 -17.07 7.00
C MET A 156 13.12 -16.82 7.89
N LEU A 157 12.93 -16.00 8.92
CA LEU A 157 13.94 -15.85 9.97
C LEU A 157 13.94 -17.08 10.87
N THR A 158 14.98 -17.21 11.68
CA THR A 158 14.99 -18.17 12.79
C THR A 158 14.46 -17.51 14.07
N PRO A 159 13.82 -18.24 14.99
CA PRO A 159 13.38 -17.67 16.26
C PRO A 159 14.48 -16.97 17.05
N SER A 160 15.73 -17.42 16.89
CA SER A 160 16.92 -16.80 17.53
C SER A 160 17.32 -15.45 16.95
N ASP A 161 16.84 -15.08 15.76
CA ASP A 161 17.10 -13.76 15.19
C ASP A 161 16.39 -12.64 15.97
N GLY A 162 15.23 -12.95 16.58
CA GLY A 162 14.50 -12.04 17.43
C GLY A 162 14.16 -10.69 16.78
N VAL A 163 13.90 -9.69 17.60
CA VAL A 163 13.57 -8.33 17.17
C VAL A 163 14.71 -7.67 16.39
N GLU A 164 15.95 -7.93 16.77
CA GLU A 164 17.12 -7.37 16.07
C GLU A 164 17.27 -7.93 14.66
N GLY A 165 16.87 -9.20 14.43
CA GLY A 165 16.80 -9.78 13.08
C GLY A 165 15.77 -9.08 12.21
N ILE A 166 14.60 -8.73 12.78
CA ILE A 166 13.57 -7.95 12.08
C ILE A 166 14.11 -6.58 11.67
N LYS A 167 14.67 -5.81 12.61
CA LYS A 167 15.24 -4.47 12.35
C LYS A 167 16.28 -4.54 11.25
N ARG A 168 17.23 -5.44 11.38
CA ARG A 168 18.32 -5.63 10.41
C ARG A 168 17.77 -5.94 9.02
N PHE A 169 16.82 -6.87 8.91
CA PHE A 169 16.26 -7.26 7.62
C PHE A 169 15.48 -6.11 6.94
N VAL A 170 14.62 -5.39 7.69
CA VAL A 170 13.82 -4.28 7.16
C VAL A 170 14.72 -3.15 6.68
N VAL A 171 15.67 -2.71 7.51
CA VAL A 171 16.61 -1.62 7.17
C VAL A 171 17.48 -2.01 5.97
N GLN A 172 18.01 -3.25 5.96
CA GLN A 172 18.82 -3.75 4.84
C GLN A 172 18.00 -3.79 3.55
N ARG A 173 16.71 -4.21 3.61
CA ARG A 173 15.86 -4.24 2.41
C ARG A 173 15.60 -2.84 1.85
N VAL A 174 15.37 -1.84 2.69
CA VAL A 174 15.22 -0.44 2.22
C VAL A 174 16.54 0.07 1.63
N LYS A 175 17.66 -0.20 2.27
CA LYS A 175 19.01 0.15 1.76
C LYS A 175 19.25 -0.41 0.35
N GLU A 176 18.95 -1.70 0.14
CA GLU A 176 19.12 -2.37 -1.15
C GLU A 176 18.14 -1.86 -2.22
N SER A 177 17.00 -1.34 -1.79
CA SER A 177 16.01 -0.77 -2.69
C SER A 177 16.45 0.57 -3.28
N GLY A 178 17.21 1.34 -2.53
CA GLY A 178 17.72 2.65 -2.95
C GLY A 178 16.62 3.57 -3.45
N SER A 179 16.84 4.16 -4.62
CA SER A 179 15.89 5.07 -5.27
C SER A 179 14.74 4.38 -6.03
N ASN A 180 14.84 3.06 -6.28
CA ASN A 180 13.89 2.32 -7.13
C ASN A 180 12.42 2.44 -6.72
N PRO A 181 12.06 2.47 -5.41
CA PRO A 181 10.67 2.60 -4.98
C PRO A 181 10.16 4.05 -4.95
N CYS A 182 10.89 5.02 -5.48
CA CYS A 182 10.56 6.45 -5.44
C CYS A 182 10.33 6.97 -4.00
N PRO A 183 11.39 7.05 -3.17
CA PRO A 183 11.27 7.61 -1.81
C PRO A 183 10.77 9.08 -1.81
N PRO A 184 10.21 9.56 -0.69
CA PRO A 184 10.14 8.87 0.60
C PRO A 184 9.12 7.73 0.61
N THR A 185 9.53 6.58 1.11
CA THR A 185 8.73 5.36 1.08
C THR A 185 7.82 5.22 2.29
N ILE A 186 6.82 4.35 2.18
CA ILE A 186 6.10 3.78 3.32
C ILE A 186 6.43 2.30 3.36
N VAL A 187 6.84 1.81 4.51
CA VAL A 187 7.31 0.43 4.69
C VAL A 187 6.29 -0.35 5.50
N GLY A 188 5.61 -1.29 4.83
CA GLY A 188 4.74 -2.24 5.49
C GLY A 188 5.51 -3.49 5.91
N VAL A 189 5.33 -3.90 7.14
CA VAL A 189 5.99 -5.08 7.72
C VAL A 189 4.95 -6.05 8.24
N GLY A 190 5.05 -7.31 7.82
CA GLY A 190 4.21 -8.40 8.31
C GLY A 190 5.07 -9.42 9.06
N ILE A 191 4.70 -9.72 10.29
CA ILE A 191 5.45 -10.61 11.19
C ILE A 191 4.56 -11.78 11.58
N GLY A 192 5.07 -12.99 11.43
CA GLY A 192 4.38 -14.19 11.89
C GLY A 192 3.40 -14.78 10.87
N GLY A 193 2.50 -15.62 11.34
CA GLY A 193 1.62 -16.44 10.50
C GLY A 193 2.39 -17.52 9.73
N THR A 194 2.05 -17.64 8.45
CA THR A 194 2.72 -18.48 7.45
C THR A 194 3.44 -17.62 6.42
N PHE A 195 4.13 -18.23 5.47
CA PHE A 195 4.87 -17.53 4.40
C PHE A 195 3.99 -16.51 3.65
N GLU A 196 2.82 -16.93 3.18
CA GLU A 196 1.87 -16.08 2.46
C GLU A 196 1.18 -15.08 3.37
N GLN A 197 0.92 -15.46 4.63
CA GLN A 197 0.26 -14.60 5.60
C GLN A 197 1.15 -13.42 6.00
N ALA A 198 2.44 -13.62 6.20
CA ALA A 198 3.37 -12.54 6.46
C ALA A 198 3.38 -11.51 5.31
N ALA A 199 3.37 -11.99 4.05
CA ALA A 199 3.31 -11.12 2.88
C ALA A 199 1.98 -10.32 2.82
N LEU A 200 0.86 -10.96 3.15
CA LEU A 200 -0.46 -10.30 3.22
C LEU A 200 -0.52 -9.25 4.34
N LEU A 201 -0.01 -9.58 5.53
CA LEU A 201 0.09 -8.63 6.66
C LEU A 201 0.93 -7.40 6.28
N ALA A 202 2.08 -7.60 5.66
CA ALA A 202 2.93 -6.50 5.20
C ALA A 202 2.20 -5.58 4.20
N LYS A 203 1.40 -6.15 3.29
CA LYS A 203 0.61 -5.36 2.35
C LYS A 203 -0.58 -4.66 3.03
N LYS A 204 -1.28 -5.35 3.93
CA LYS A 204 -2.42 -4.80 4.70
C LYS A 204 -1.96 -3.68 5.64
N SER A 205 -0.75 -3.76 6.22
CA SER A 205 -0.21 -2.71 7.10
C SER A 205 -0.05 -1.37 6.40
N LEU A 206 0.15 -1.35 5.08
CA LEU A 206 0.21 -0.12 4.28
C LEU A 206 -1.11 0.64 4.21
N LEU A 207 -2.24 0.04 4.58
CA LEU A 207 -3.55 0.72 4.61
C LEU A 207 -3.73 1.62 5.84
N ARG A 208 -2.83 1.55 6.82
CA ARG A 208 -2.90 2.37 8.00
C ARG A 208 -2.51 3.82 7.68
N SER A 209 -3.28 4.78 8.19
CA SER A 209 -3.05 6.21 7.96
C SER A 209 -1.68 6.66 8.49
N LEU A 210 -1.00 7.51 7.72
CA LEU A 210 0.29 8.08 8.10
C LEU A 210 0.14 8.99 9.33
N GLY A 211 1.04 8.81 10.30
CA GLY A 211 1.02 9.54 11.56
C GLY A 211 0.16 8.88 12.64
N SER A 212 -0.58 7.80 12.32
CA SER A 212 -1.24 6.98 13.36
C SER A 212 -0.21 6.13 14.10
N ARG A 213 -0.44 5.95 15.40
CA ARG A 213 0.39 5.06 16.22
C ARG A 213 -0.11 3.62 16.14
N ASN A 214 0.78 2.67 16.37
CA ASN A 214 0.38 1.28 16.52
C ASN A 214 -0.38 1.11 17.86
N PRO A 215 -1.52 0.40 17.88
CA PRO A 215 -2.23 0.14 19.12
C PRO A 215 -1.44 -0.74 20.10
N ASP A 216 -0.50 -1.54 19.61
CA ASP A 216 0.45 -2.31 20.41
C ASP A 216 1.68 -1.44 20.71
N PRO A 217 1.98 -1.10 21.99
CA PRO A 217 3.10 -0.23 22.34
C PRO A 217 4.48 -0.78 21.95
N GLU A 218 4.66 -2.10 21.96
CA GLU A 218 5.93 -2.73 21.57
C GLU A 218 6.16 -2.59 20.07
N LEU A 219 5.10 -2.79 19.27
CA LEU A 219 5.17 -2.58 17.83
C LEU A 219 5.32 -1.10 17.47
N ASP A 220 4.67 -0.19 18.21
CA ASP A 220 4.81 1.26 18.00
C ASP A 220 6.24 1.74 18.23
N GLN A 221 6.89 1.23 19.26
CA GLN A 221 8.31 1.49 19.51
C GLN A 221 9.18 0.93 18.39
N LEU A 222 8.94 -0.31 17.97
CA LEU A 222 9.69 -0.97 16.92
C LEU A 222 9.54 -0.23 15.57
N GLU A 223 8.34 0.24 15.23
CA GLU A 223 8.10 1.08 14.04
C GLU A 223 8.95 2.36 14.07
N SER A 224 9.00 3.04 15.21
CA SER A 224 9.78 4.27 15.39
C SER A 224 11.28 4.02 15.29
N GLU A 225 11.78 2.94 15.89
CA GLU A 225 13.19 2.57 15.85
C GLU A 225 13.64 2.21 14.42
N ILE A 226 12.83 1.44 13.70
CA ILE A 226 13.12 1.07 12.30
C ILE A 226 13.08 2.31 11.40
N LEU A 227 12.06 3.18 11.53
CA LEU A 227 11.97 4.41 10.77
C LEU A 227 13.19 5.32 10.99
N THR A 228 13.61 5.47 12.23
CA THR A 228 14.81 6.23 12.58
C THR A 228 16.06 5.64 11.91
N ALA A 229 16.21 4.32 11.93
CA ALA A 229 17.34 3.65 11.29
C ALA A 229 17.32 3.77 9.75
N ILE A 230 16.13 3.70 9.14
CA ILE A 230 15.96 3.89 7.69
C ILE A 230 16.35 5.32 7.30
N ASN A 231 15.88 6.33 8.04
CA ASN A 231 16.16 7.73 7.71
C ASN A 231 17.63 8.13 7.92
N LYS A 232 18.40 7.34 8.68
CA LYS A 232 19.87 7.47 8.76
C LYS A 232 20.62 6.90 7.54
N LEU A 233 19.93 6.21 6.62
CA LEU A 233 20.57 5.70 5.40
C LEU A 233 20.97 6.81 4.42
N GLY A 234 20.37 7.99 4.53
CA GLY A 234 20.69 9.14 3.68
C GLY A 234 20.27 9.00 2.21
N ILE A 235 19.36 8.09 1.88
CA ILE A 235 18.84 7.91 0.51
C ILE A 235 18.07 9.15 0.08
N GLY A 236 17.22 9.69 0.95
CA GLY A 236 16.49 10.93 0.77
C GLY A 236 15.38 10.91 -0.27
N PRO A 237 14.65 12.03 -0.45
CA PRO A 237 13.57 12.16 -1.41
C PRO A 237 14.05 11.85 -2.83
N GLN A 238 13.31 11.00 -3.55
CA GLN A 238 13.61 10.47 -4.88
C GLN A 238 15.00 9.82 -5.03
N GLY A 239 15.67 9.51 -3.90
CA GLY A 239 17.01 8.92 -3.91
C GLY A 239 18.15 9.90 -4.20
N LEU A 240 17.89 11.19 -4.08
CA LEU A 240 18.87 12.26 -4.38
C LEU A 240 19.62 12.78 -3.15
N GLY A 241 19.61 11.99 -2.09
CA GLY A 241 20.22 12.34 -0.82
C GLY A 241 19.29 13.13 0.08
N GLY A 242 19.62 13.15 1.37
CA GLY A 242 18.82 13.81 2.41
C GLY A 242 18.38 12.81 3.48
N ARG A 243 17.67 13.34 4.47
CA ARG A 243 17.23 12.59 5.64
C ARG A 243 15.98 11.75 5.36
N THR A 244 15.01 12.29 4.65
CA THR A 244 13.68 11.69 4.49
C THR A 244 13.68 10.55 3.48
N THR A 245 14.09 9.36 3.90
CA THR A 245 14.06 8.14 3.09
C THR A 245 12.69 7.45 3.16
N SER A 246 12.06 7.45 4.34
CA SER A 246 10.72 6.92 4.55
C SER A 246 9.88 7.86 5.41
N LEU A 247 8.56 7.90 5.14
CA LEU A 247 7.58 8.66 5.92
C LEU A 247 7.05 7.87 7.11
N ALA A 248 6.93 6.56 6.96
CA ALA A 248 6.43 5.68 8.00
C ALA A 248 6.92 4.23 7.84
N VAL A 249 6.91 3.52 8.96
CA VAL A 249 6.97 2.06 9.05
C VAL A 249 5.70 1.61 9.74
N HIS A 250 4.97 0.66 9.17
CA HIS A 250 3.76 0.11 9.73
C HIS A 250 3.89 -1.41 9.90
N ILE A 251 3.63 -1.93 11.08
CA ILE A 251 3.77 -3.35 11.41
C ILE A 251 2.42 -3.97 11.73
N LEU A 252 2.14 -5.12 11.14
CA LEU A 252 1.10 -6.04 11.60
C LEU A 252 1.75 -7.36 11.99
N MET A 253 1.29 -7.93 13.11
CA MET A 253 1.84 -9.16 13.66
C MET A 253 0.73 -10.15 14.01
N MET A 254 1.02 -11.44 13.85
CA MET A 254 0.18 -12.52 14.34
C MET A 254 1.04 -13.69 14.84
N PRO A 255 0.51 -14.57 15.71
CA PRO A 255 1.21 -15.76 16.14
C PRO A 255 1.65 -16.63 14.95
N CYS A 256 2.80 -17.33 15.11
CA CYS A 256 3.32 -18.27 14.11
C CYS A 256 3.67 -19.62 14.74
N HIS A 257 4.06 -20.57 13.91
CA HIS A 257 4.52 -21.87 14.40
C HIS A 257 5.80 -21.71 15.23
N ILE A 258 5.94 -22.46 16.33
CA ILE A 258 7.05 -22.37 17.29
C ILE A 258 8.43 -22.49 16.63
N ALA A 259 8.56 -23.21 15.54
CA ALA A 259 9.80 -23.41 14.80
C ALA A 259 9.97 -22.49 13.58
N SER A 260 9.07 -21.52 13.38
CA SER A 260 9.13 -20.61 12.23
C SER A 260 9.07 -19.15 12.67
N PHE A 261 9.64 -18.28 11.84
CA PHE A 261 9.58 -16.84 12.07
C PHE A 261 9.47 -16.09 10.73
N PRO A 262 8.26 -16.16 10.09
CA PRO A 262 8.03 -15.49 8.83
C PRO A 262 8.09 -13.98 8.99
N LEU A 263 8.74 -13.32 8.05
CA LEU A 263 8.85 -11.85 7.98
C LEU A 263 8.69 -11.41 6.53
N ALA A 264 7.87 -10.40 6.32
CA ALA A 264 7.72 -9.76 5.02
C ALA A 264 7.87 -8.24 5.12
N VAL A 265 8.46 -7.65 4.07
CA VAL A 265 8.54 -6.20 3.87
C VAL A 265 7.88 -5.89 2.55
N ASN A 266 6.82 -5.08 2.56
CA ASN A 266 6.19 -4.54 1.36
C ASN A 266 6.48 -3.03 1.30
N ILE A 267 7.16 -2.58 0.25
CA ILE A 267 7.56 -1.18 0.09
C ILE A 267 6.54 -0.47 -0.79
N GLN A 268 6.07 0.69 -0.35
CA GLN A 268 5.23 1.60 -1.10
C GLN A 268 5.97 2.90 -1.39
N CYS A 269 5.72 3.51 -2.55
CA CYS A 269 6.29 4.80 -2.92
C CYS A 269 5.63 5.96 -2.15
N HIS A 270 6.15 7.17 -2.34
CA HIS A 270 5.62 8.39 -1.75
C HIS A 270 4.13 8.65 -2.06
N ALA A 271 3.64 8.17 -3.21
CA ALA A 271 2.23 8.25 -3.56
C ALA A 271 1.45 7.11 -2.88
N GLN A 272 1.28 7.20 -1.57
CA GLN A 272 0.46 6.28 -0.78
C GLN A 272 -1.01 6.49 -1.14
N ARG A 273 -1.52 5.66 -2.04
CA ARG A 273 -2.83 5.78 -2.66
C ARG A 273 -3.74 4.64 -2.21
N HIS A 274 -4.68 4.90 -1.37
CA HIS A 274 -5.78 3.97 -1.13
C HIS A 274 -7.05 4.75 -0.83
N LYS A 275 -8.18 4.19 -1.21
CA LYS A 275 -9.50 4.75 -0.92
C LYS A 275 -10.43 3.61 -0.56
N GLU A 276 -11.40 3.91 0.30
CA GLU A 276 -12.37 2.94 0.78
C GLU A 276 -13.80 3.46 0.70
N ALA A 277 -14.72 2.53 0.64
CA ALA A 277 -16.16 2.80 0.75
C ALA A 277 -16.83 1.69 1.56
N GLU A 278 -17.78 2.10 2.37
CA GLU A 278 -18.70 1.21 3.08
C GLU A 278 -20.05 1.21 2.36
N ILE A 279 -20.63 0.05 2.18
CA ILE A 279 -21.88 -0.20 1.45
C ILE A 279 -22.90 -0.83 2.39
#